data_fee44ec927e76479e691211b10e3b71d
#
_entry.id   fee44ec927e76479e691211b10e3b71d
#
_cell.length_a   1.000
_cell.length_b   1.000
_cell.length_c   1.000
_cell.angle_alpha   90.00
_cell.angle_beta   90.00
_cell.angle_gamma   90.00
#
_symmetry.space_group_name_H-M   'P 1'
#
loop_
_entity.id
_entity.type
_entity.pdbx_description
1 polymer ?
#
loop_
_entity_poly.entity_id
_entity_poly.type
_entity_poly.pdbx_seq_one_letter_code
_entity_poly.pdbx_strand_id
1 'polypeptide(L)'
;VAAQSAGFATPTLRLTAEQYRTILAHCYDELPDEACGLLAGPLDGLEPTGEVHAVHPCRNADESARTYTVDSRDLLRVSREAEASGDELVGVWHSHTHTDAYPSVTDVKQAFEPGWIYAIVSLKESEPVLRAYRITDGETHEVDVVLQ
;
A
#
# COMPACT_ATOMS: atom_id res chain seq x y z
N VAL A 1 -26.58 11.23 9.36
CA VAL A 1 -26.10 11.16 8.94
C VAL A 1 -25.24 11.18 8.28
N ALA A 2 -25.33 10.89 8.22
CA ALA A 2 -24.51 10.72 7.71
C ALA A 2 -23.78 11.43 7.33
N ALA A 3 -23.89 11.98 7.62
CA ALA A 3 -23.20 12.65 7.17
C ALA A 3 -22.12 12.48 7.24
N GLN A 4 -22.12 12.14 7.76
CA GLN A 4 -21.17 12.09 7.69
C GLN A 4 -20.36 11.70 7.04
N SER A 5 -20.28 11.18 7.16
CA SER A 5 -19.34 10.74 6.32
C SER A 5 -19.19 11.58 5.18
N ALA A 6 -19.79 12.60 5.28
CA ALA A 6 -19.70 13.56 4.25
C ALA A 6 -18.26 13.85 3.97
N GLY A 7 -17.87 13.82 2.78
CA GLY A 7 -16.57 14.23 2.37
C GLY A 7 -15.48 13.21 2.50
N PHE A 8 -15.78 12.06 3.05
CA PHE A 8 -14.75 11.03 3.16
C PHE A 8 -15.10 9.83 2.34
N ALA A 9 -15.41 10.08 1.07
CA ALA A 9 -15.59 8.98 0.15
C ALA A 9 -14.34 8.14 0.16
N THR A 10 -14.50 6.84 0.36
CA THR A 10 -13.40 5.91 0.29
C THR A 10 -12.94 5.82 -1.15
N PRO A 11 -11.68 6.12 -1.46
CA PRO A 11 -11.22 6.05 -2.84
C PRO A 11 -11.17 4.60 -3.30
N THR A 12 -11.26 4.41 -4.61
CA THR A 12 -10.97 3.12 -5.23
C THR A 12 -9.52 3.12 -5.62
N LEU A 13 -8.77 2.11 -5.20
CA LEU A 13 -7.38 1.97 -5.61
C LEU A 13 -7.34 1.48 -7.05
N ARG A 14 -6.72 2.26 -7.93
CA ARG A 14 -6.65 1.95 -9.35
C ARG A 14 -5.22 1.66 -9.75
N LEU A 15 -4.98 0.41 -10.17
CA LEU A 15 -3.67 -0.03 -10.62
C LEU A 15 -3.77 -0.50 -12.06
N THR A 16 -2.75 -0.22 -12.86
CA THR A 16 -2.64 -0.83 -14.17
C THR A 16 -2.20 -2.27 -14.01
N ALA A 17 -2.46 -3.09 -15.03
CA ALA A 17 -1.96 -4.46 -15.03
C ALA A 17 -0.44 -4.51 -14.89
N GLU A 18 0.26 -3.56 -15.50
CA GLU A 18 1.72 -3.49 -15.42
C GLU A 18 2.18 -3.18 -13.99
N GLN A 19 1.52 -2.22 -13.33
CA GLN A 19 1.85 -1.88 -11.95
C GLN A 19 1.63 -3.08 -11.03
N TYR A 20 0.53 -3.80 -11.23
CA TYR A 20 0.25 -4.99 -10.44
C TYR A 20 1.33 -6.06 -10.65
N ARG A 21 1.75 -6.27 -11.91
CA ARG A 21 2.82 -7.23 -12.18
C ARG A 21 4.13 -6.83 -11.52
N THR A 22 4.45 -5.53 -11.47
CA THR A 22 5.64 -5.05 -10.77
C THR A 22 5.57 -5.37 -9.29
N ILE A 23 4.41 -5.14 -8.67
CA ILE A 23 4.20 -5.46 -7.25
C ILE A 23 4.39 -6.96 -7.03
N LEU A 24 3.72 -7.80 -7.84
CA LEU A 24 3.80 -9.25 -7.69
C LEU A 24 5.22 -9.77 -7.86
N ALA A 25 5.94 -9.26 -8.87
CA ALA A 25 7.31 -9.71 -9.11
C ALA A 25 8.18 -9.44 -7.88
N HIS A 26 8.03 -8.27 -7.29
CA HIS A 26 8.82 -7.94 -6.09
C HIS A 26 8.42 -8.84 -4.91
N CYS A 27 7.13 -9.10 -4.74
CA CYS A 27 6.64 -9.97 -3.67
C CYS A 27 7.26 -11.37 -3.77
N TYR A 28 7.32 -11.93 -4.97
CA TYR A 28 7.90 -13.27 -5.16
C TYR A 28 9.42 -13.26 -5.04
N ASP A 29 10.07 -12.19 -5.51
CA ASP A 29 11.52 -12.06 -5.44
C ASP A 29 12.03 -12.00 -4.00
N GLU A 30 11.25 -11.44 -3.09
CA GLU A 30 11.68 -11.24 -1.71
C GLU A 30 11.42 -12.44 -0.80
N LEU A 31 10.69 -13.45 -1.29
CA LEU A 31 10.46 -14.65 -0.46
C LEU A 31 11.78 -15.21 0.05
N PRO A 32 11.83 -15.65 1.29
CA PRO A 32 10.73 -15.89 2.25
C PRO A 32 10.32 -14.65 3.05
N ASP A 33 10.91 -13.49 2.80
CA ASP A 33 10.60 -12.28 3.55
C ASP A 33 9.39 -11.56 2.97
N GLU A 34 8.76 -10.73 3.79
CA GLU A 34 7.74 -9.81 3.30
C GLU A 34 8.40 -8.77 2.40
N ALA A 35 7.79 -8.52 1.26
CA ALA A 35 8.19 -7.43 0.39
C ALA A 35 7.43 -6.16 0.77
N CYS A 36 7.96 -5.02 0.42
CA CYS A 36 7.24 -3.76 0.58
C CYS A 36 7.59 -2.78 -0.52
N GLY A 37 6.75 -1.76 -0.63
CA GLY A 37 6.97 -0.68 -1.58
C GLY A 37 6.02 0.46 -1.31
N LEU A 38 6.17 1.50 -2.10
CA LEU A 38 5.39 2.74 -1.94
C LEU A 38 4.57 3.02 -3.17
N LEU A 39 3.46 3.71 -2.96
CA LEU A 39 2.56 4.15 -4.02
C LEU A 39 2.63 5.67 -4.09
N ALA A 40 2.78 6.20 -5.31
CA ALA A 40 2.76 7.63 -5.56
C ALA A 40 1.62 7.96 -6.50
N GLY A 41 0.96 9.08 -6.27
CA GLY A 41 -0.13 9.52 -7.10
C GLY A 41 -0.65 10.88 -6.69
N PRO A 42 -1.78 11.31 -7.28
CA PRO A 42 -2.31 12.63 -7.00
C PRO A 42 -3.14 12.65 -5.73
N LEU A 43 -3.20 13.82 -5.11
CA LEU A 43 -4.13 14.11 -4.02
C LEU A 43 -5.24 15.00 -4.55
N ASP A 44 -6.42 14.88 -3.94
CA ASP A 44 -7.49 15.84 -4.07
C ASP A 44 -7.56 16.55 -2.73
N GLY A 45 -7.05 17.77 -2.68
CA GLY A 45 -6.84 18.43 -1.40
C GLY A 45 -5.77 17.69 -0.62
N LEU A 46 -6.14 17.09 0.51
CA LEU A 46 -5.22 16.32 1.36
C LEU A 46 -5.47 14.82 1.28
N GLU A 47 -6.39 14.39 0.42
CA GLU A 47 -6.79 12.99 0.34
C GLU A 47 -6.33 12.33 -0.95
N PRO A 48 -5.85 11.08 -0.89
CA PRO A 48 -5.56 10.33 -2.12
C PRO A 48 -6.82 10.17 -2.96
N THR A 49 -6.65 10.27 -4.28
CA THR A 49 -7.76 10.05 -5.22
C THR A 49 -7.98 8.57 -5.50
N GLY A 50 -7.00 7.73 -5.14
CA GLY A 50 -7.00 6.31 -5.48
C GLY A 50 -6.26 6.02 -6.77
N GLU A 51 -5.94 7.04 -7.57
CA GLU A 51 -5.08 6.87 -8.74
C GLU A 51 -3.65 6.64 -8.31
N VAL A 52 -2.96 5.74 -9.01
CA VAL A 52 -1.56 5.46 -8.77
C VAL A 52 -0.79 5.74 -10.05
N HIS A 53 0.14 6.67 -9.98
CA HIS A 53 0.99 7.00 -11.12
C HIS A 53 2.27 6.18 -11.13
N ALA A 54 2.75 5.75 -9.95
CA ALA A 54 3.96 4.96 -9.86
C ALA A 54 3.91 4.04 -8.66
N VAL A 55 4.42 2.81 -8.84
CA VAL A 55 4.66 1.87 -7.76
C VAL A 55 6.17 1.73 -7.61
N HIS A 56 6.65 1.78 -6.38
CA HIS A 56 8.08 1.78 -6.10
C HIS A 56 8.44 0.62 -5.19
N PRO A 57 9.01 -0.48 -5.72
CA PRO A 57 9.53 -1.53 -4.85
C PRO A 57 10.61 -0.96 -3.94
N CYS A 58 10.56 -1.35 -2.68
CA CYS A 58 11.48 -0.87 -1.66
C CYS A 58 12.08 -2.04 -0.90
N ARG A 59 13.14 -1.77 -0.16
CA ARG A 59 13.76 -2.77 0.69
C ARG A 59 13.00 -2.84 2.01
N ASN A 60 12.74 -4.06 2.47
CA ASN A 60 12.22 -4.30 3.81
C ASN A 60 13.38 -4.30 4.81
N ALA A 61 13.49 -3.24 5.59
CA ALA A 61 14.59 -3.08 6.53
C ALA A 61 14.55 -4.12 7.65
N ASP A 62 13.39 -4.71 7.92
CA ASP A 62 13.24 -5.74 8.95
C ASP A 62 13.80 -7.09 8.50
N GLU A 63 13.89 -7.31 7.18
CA GLU A 63 14.33 -8.59 6.62
C GLU A 63 13.58 -9.75 7.29
N SER A 64 12.26 -9.66 7.32
CA SER A 64 11.42 -10.55 8.11
C SER A 64 10.29 -11.14 7.27
N ALA A 65 9.91 -12.37 7.59
CA ALA A 65 8.75 -13.02 6.99
C ALA A 65 7.45 -12.59 7.65
N ARG A 66 7.47 -11.77 8.68
CA ARG A 66 6.30 -11.43 9.49
C ARG A 66 6.05 -9.94 9.66
N THR A 67 7.06 -9.12 9.42
CA THR A 67 6.93 -7.68 9.58
C THR A 67 7.69 -6.97 8.46
N TYR A 68 7.36 -5.72 8.24
CA TYR A 68 8.10 -4.90 7.30
C TYR A 68 8.27 -3.49 7.85
N THR A 69 9.37 -2.88 7.45
CA THR A 69 9.62 -1.45 7.61
C THR A 69 10.25 -0.99 6.31
N VAL A 70 9.66 0.00 5.66
CA VAL A 70 10.24 0.55 4.44
C VAL A 70 11.59 1.17 4.78
N ASP A 71 12.64 0.76 4.07
CA ASP A 71 13.97 1.31 4.26
C ASP A 71 13.92 2.84 4.16
N SER A 72 14.54 3.52 5.12
CA SER A 72 14.45 4.98 5.19
C SER A 72 15.08 5.70 4.01
N ARG A 73 16.11 5.11 3.40
CA ARG A 73 16.74 5.68 2.20
C ARG A 73 15.79 5.60 1.02
N ASP A 74 15.11 4.46 0.88
CA ASP A 74 14.10 4.28 -0.16
C ASP A 74 12.95 5.24 0.03
N LEU A 75 12.48 5.39 1.27
CA LEU A 75 11.39 6.31 1.57
C LEU A 75 11.76 7.73 1.14
N LEU A 76 12.97 8.17 1.47
CA LEU A 76 13.41 9.52 1.09
C LEU A 76 13.54 9.65 -0.44
N ARG A 77 14.17 8.68 -1.08
CA ARG A 77 14.34 8.69 -2.54
C ARG A 77 13.01 8.73 -3.27
N VAL A 78 12.09 7.85 -2.88
CA VAL A 78 10.78 7.76 -3.54
C VAL A 78 9.96 9.02 -3.28
N SER A 79 10.03 9.57 -2.07
CA SER A 79 9.35 10.82 -1.75
C SER A 79 9.81 11.95 -2.68
N ARG A 80 11.11 12.03 -2.92
CA ARG A 80 11.68 13.05 -3.81
C ARG A 80 11.28 12.82 -5.28
N GLU A 81 11.27 11.57 -5.71
CA GLU A 81 10.84 11.24 -7.07
C GLU A 81 9.37 11.58 -7.28
N ALA A 82 8.53 11.30 -6.30
CA ALA A 82 7.11 11.65 -6.38
C ALA A 82 6.94 13.15 -6.51
N GLU A 83 7.62 13.93 -5.66
CA GLU A 83 7.55 15.39 -5.72
C GLU A 83 8.01 15.92 -7.07
N ALA A 84 9.10 15.38 -7.62
CA ALA A 84 9.63 15.80 -8.91
C ALA A 84 8.62 15.55 -10.04
N SER A 85 7.74 14.59 -9.88
CA SER A 85 6.69 14.27 -10.87
C SER A 85 5.38 14.99 -10.59
N GLY A 86 5.32 15.82 -9.55
CA GLY A 86 4.10 16.51 -9.18
C GLY A 86 3.13 15.64 -8.38
N ASP A 87 3.60 14.52 -7.86
CA ASP A 87 2.79 13.60 -7.08
C ASP A 87 3.17 13.65 -5.61
N GLU A 88 2.46 12.87 -4.81
CA GLU A 88 2.73 12.66 -3.39
C GLU A 88 2.74 11.17 -3.12
N LEU A 89 3.30 10.77 -1.98
CA LEU A 89 3.13 9.41 -1.52
C LEU A 89 1.69 9.26 -1.05
N VAL A 90 1.01 8.24 -1.56
CA VAL A 90 -0.42 8.02 -1.27
C VAL A 90 -0.68 6.69 -0.60
N GLY A 91 0.34 5.87 -0.44
CA GLY A 91 0.17 4.59 0.21
C GLY A 91 1.42 3.75 0.25
N VAL A 92 1.28 2.60 0.86
CA VAL A 92 2.33 1.60 0.99
C VAL A 92 1.72 0.25 0.66
N TRP A 93 2.52 -0.64 0.08
CA TRP A 93 2.09 -2.01 -0.15
C TRP A 93 3.11 -2.96 0.45
N HIS A 94 2.63 -4.12 0.90
CA HIS A 94 3.52 -5.17 1.38
C HIS A 94 2.87 -6.53 1.15
N SER A 95 3.67 -7.59 1.29
CA SER A 95 3.17 -8.95 1.13
C SER A 95 3.05 -9.64 2.47
N HIS A 96 2.03 -10.51 2.57
CA HIS A 96 1.92 -11.50 3.64
C HIS A 96 2.30 -12.84 3.02
N THR A 97 3.28 -13.51 3.60
CA THR A 97 3.79 -14.74 3.01
C THR A 97 2.95 -15.95 3.41
N HIS A 98 2.32 -15.94 4.59
CA HIS A 98 1.59 -17.09 5.13
C HIS A 98 0.18 -16.78 5.64
N THR A 99 -0.23 -15.51 5.61
CA THR A 99 -1.52 -15.09 6.16
C THR A 99 -2.36 -14.41 5.09
N ASP A 100 -3.64 -14.22 5.38
CA ASP A 100 -4.58 -13.57 4.47
C ASP A 100 -4.18 -12.13 4.19
N ALA A 101 -4.74 -11.56 3.12
CA ALA A 101 -4.53 -10.16 2.75
C ALA A 101 -5.38 -9.26 3.66
N TYR A 102 -5.05 -9.23 4.93
CA TYR A 102 -5.72 -8.44 5.94
C TYR A 102 -4.67 -7.89 6.91
N PRO A 103 -4.79 -6.64 7.35
CA PRO A 103 -3.78 -6.04 8.23
C PRO A 103 -3.60 -6.83 9.52
N SER A 104 -2.35 -7.13 9.85
CA SER A 104 -2.03 -7.76 11.12
C SER A 104 -2.13 -6.73 12.26
N VAL A 105 -2.07 -7.21 13.50
CA VAL A 105 -2.04 -6.32 14.66
C VAL A 105 -0.88 -5.35 14.55
N THR A 106 0.28 -5.84 14.11
CA THR A 106 1.46 -5.00 13.90
C THR A 106 1.24 -3.98 12.81
N ASP A 107 0.62 -4.40 11.68
CA ASP A 107 0.32 -3.49 10.58
C ASP A 107 -0.54 -2.33 11.06
N VAL A 108 -1.58 -2.63 11.85
CA VAL A 108 -2.47 -1.60 12.38
C VAL A 108 -1.73 -0.64 13.31
N LYS A 109 -0.88 -1.19 14.19
CA LYS A 109 -0.11 -0.37 15.12
C LYS A 109 0.87 0.55 14.43
N GLN A 110 1.39 0.13 13.29
CA GLN A 110 2.39 0.88 12.54
C GLN A 110 1.81 1.71 11.40
N ALA A 111 0.50 1.79 11.30
CA ALA A 111 -0.18 2.59 10.28
C ALA A 111 -0.24 4.05 10.74
N PHE A 112 0.86 4.77 10.57
CA PHE A 112 0.98 6.15 11.07
C PHE A 112 0.41 7.20 10.13
N GLU A 113 0.06 6.83 8.89
CA GLU A 113 -0.44 7.75 7.88
C GLU A 113 -1.91 7.49 7.63
N PRO A 114 -2.82 8.17 8.35
CA PRO A 114 -4.25 7.84 8.25
C PRO A 114 -4.85 8.12 6.87
N GLY A 115 -4.23 8.99 6.10
CA GLY A 115 -4.70 9.28 4.74
C GLY A 115 -4.23 8.28 3.70
N TRP A 116 -3.26 7.45 4.03
CA TRP A 116 -2.68 6.52 3.05
C TRP A 116 -3.57 5.30 2.80
N ILE A 117 -3.36 4.70 1.64
CA ILE A 117 -3.93 3.40 1.30
C ILE A 117 -2.88 2.35 1.63
N TYR A 118 -3.31 1.30 2.33
CA TYR A 118 -2.45 0.18 2.73
C TYR A 118 -2.86 -1.03 1.91
N ALA A 119 -2.03 -1.39 0.93
CA ALA A 119 -2.31 -2.53 0.06
C ALA A 119 -1.53 -3.75 0.54
N ILE A 120 -2.17 -4.91 0.53
CA ILE A 120 -1.57 -6.15 0.98
C ILE A 120 -1.75 -7.21 -0.08
N VAL A 121 -0.64 -7.87 -0.44
CA VAL A 121 -0.66 -9.02 -1.34
C VAL A 121 -0.42 -10.26 -0.50
N SER A 122 -1.38 -11.17 -0.48
CA SER A 122 -1.18 -12.45 0.19
C SER A 122 -0.68 -13.50 -0.79
N LEU A 123 0.38 -14.20 -0.40
CA LEU A 123 0.94 -15.31 -1.14
C LEU A 123 0.59 -16.64 -0.47
N LYS A 124 -0.40 -16.64 0.41
CA LYS A 124 -0.79 -17.82 1.17
C LYS A 124 -1.32 -18.92 0.27
N GLU A 125 -2.13 -18.55 -0.73
CA GLU A 125 -2.70 -19.51 -1.68
C GLU A 125 -1.87 -19.57 -2.95
N SER A 126 -2.19 -20.48 -3.85
CA SER A 126 -1.50 -20.61 -5.12
C SER A 126 -1.68 -19.37 -6.00
N GLU A 127 -2.84 -18.72 -5.89
CA GLU A 127 -3.11 -17.48 -6.59
C GLU A 127 -2.90 -16.30 -5.63
N PRO A 128 -2.17 -15.26 -6.02
CA PRO A 128 -2.00 -14.10 -5.15
C PRO A 128 -3.31 -13.34 -5.00
N VAL A 129 -3.53 -12.77 -3.82
CA VAL A 129 -4.71 -11.97 -3.52
C VAL A 129 -4.27 -10.59 -3.11
N LEU A 130 -4.76 -9.57 -3.79
CA LEU A 130 -4.48 -8.17 -3.45
C LEU A 130 -5.73 -7.55 -2.85
N ARG A 131 -5.59 -6.95 -1.66
CA ARG A 131 -6.63 -6.16 -1.04
C ARG A 131 -6.03 -4.87 -0.53
N ALA A 132 -6.86 -3.86 -0.37
CA ALA A 132 -6.40 -2.55 0.08
C ALA A 132 -7.30 -2.04 1.18
N TYR A 133 -6.73 -1.19 2.04
CA TYR A 133 -7.39 -0.73 3.26
C TYR A 133 -7.01 0.69 3.57
N ARG A 134 -7.92 1.38 4.28
CA ARG A 134 -7.57 2.57 5.03
C ARG A 134 -7.54 2.17 6.49
N ILE A 135 -6.56 2.67 7.22
CA ILE A 135 -6.37 2.35 8.64
C ILE A 135 -6.32 3.66 9.39
N THR A 136 -7.33 3.92 10.21
CA THR A 136 -7.49 5.18 10.93
C THR A 136 -7.87 4.89 12.37
N ASP A 137 -7.09 5.40 13.31
CA ASP A 137 -7.36 5.25 14.75
C ASP A 137 -7.56 3.78 15.16
N GLY A 138 -6.75 2.89 14.59
CA GLY A 138 -6.82 1.47 14.88
C GLY A 138 -7.93 0.73 14.17
N GLU A 139 -8.73 1.41 13.36
CA GLU A 139 -9.83 0.79 12.62
C GLU A 139 -9.45 0.60 11.16
N THR A 140 -9.79 -0.57 10.64
CA THR A 140 -9.48 -0.99 9.29
C THR A 140 -10.75 -0.94 8.43
N HIS A 141 -10.65 -0.25 7.28
CA HIS A 141 -11.77 -0.15 6.33
C HIS A 141 -11.26 -0.58 4.96
N GLU A 142 -11.90 -1.56 4.36
CA GLU A 142 -11.48 -2.05 3.06
C GLU A 142 -11.79 -1.04 1.97
N VAL A 143 -10.87 -0.95 1.01
CA VAL A 143 -10.94 -0.08 -0.16
C VAL A 143 -11.08 -0.96 -1.39
N ASP A 144 -11.99 -0.61 -2.30
CA ASP A 144 -12.13 -1.35 -3.55
C ASP A 144 -10.86 -1.22 -4.40
N VAL A 145 -10.51 -2.28 -5.11
CA VAL A 145 -9.35 -2.30 -6.00
C VAL A 145 -9.82 -2.60 -7.42
N VAL A 146 -9.37 -1.80 -8.37
CA VAL A 146 -9.66 -1.99 -9.78
C VAL A 146 -8.33 -2.13 -10.52
N LEU A 147 -8.19 -3.21 -11.29
CA LEU A 147 -7.06 -3.41 -12.19
C LEU A 147 -7.53 -3.03 -13.60
N GLN A 148 -6.80 -2.13 -14.24
CA GLN A 148 -7.22 -1.61 -15.54
C GLN A 148 -6.10 -1.67 -16.59
#